data_b0a20b16d544f26eef2939df5556980c
#
_entry.id   b0a20b16d544f26eef2939df5556980c
#
_cell.length_a   1.000
_cell.length_b   1.000
_cell.length_c   1.000
_cell.angle_alpha   90.00
_cell.angle_beta   90.00
_cell.angle_gamma   90.00
#
_symmetry.space_group_name_H-M   'P 1'
#
loop_
_entity.id
_entity.type
_entity.pdbx_description
1 polymer ?
#
loop_
_entity_poly.entity_id
_entity_poly.type
_entity_poly.pdbx_seq_one_letter_code
_entity_poly.pdbx_strand_id
1 'polypeptide(L)'
;QGWKPGDVLVGETVKDGAFLEPKEADDYFFETEITDPVFERIKGRSFKEDCTVPRETLRYLRVLHWGPKGTTVGELVCDKSVSQALLAVFKELYEEKYPIEKVRLIDEYDADDEASMADNNSSCFNFRKVPGKDKLSLHSLGLAVDINPFYNPYVRTNKEGVLCCSPEGSRPYMDRGRKFPYKIEEGDPCVRIFARHGFLWGGDWTSSKDY
;
A
#
# COMPACT_ATOMS: atom_id res chain seq x y z
N GLN A 1 20.20 20.44 -17.24
CA GLN A 1 20.54 19.13 -16.67
C GLN A 1 19.23 18.41 -16.43
N GLY A 2 19.03 17.30 -17.15
CA GLY A 2 17.78 16.57 -17.13
C GLY A 2 17.56 15.89 -15.78
N TRP A 3 16.39 16.08 -15.26
CA TRP A 3 15.85 15.42 -14.07
C TRP A 3 15.89 13.90 -14.25
N LYS A 4 16.40 13.16 -13.27
CA LYS A 4 16.36 11.70 -13.30
C LYS A 4 15.25 11.23 -12.37
N PRO A 5 14.46 10.23 -12.76
CA PRO A 5 13.38 9.68 -11.91
C PRO A 5 13.80 9.33 -10.49
N GLY A 6 15.03 8.85 -10.29
CA GLY A 6 15.58 8.52 -8.98
C GLY A 6 15.87 9.72 -8.07
N ASP A 7 15.92 10.93 -8.60
CA ASP A 7 16.24 12.16 -7.84
C ASP A 7 14.98 12.76 -7.17
N VAL A 8 13.77 12.29 -7.54
CA VAL A 8 12.51 12.75 -6.92
C VAL A 8 12.31 12.09 -5.58
N LEU A 9 12.03 12.89 -4.57
CA LEU A 9 11.72 12.36 -3.26
C LEU A 9 10.31 11.74 -3.23
N VAL A 10 10.17 10.71 -2.42
CA VAL A 10 8.87 10.08 -2.20
C VAL A 10 7.90 11.10 -1.58
N GLY A 11 6.67 11.13 -2.09
CA GLY A 11 5.64 12.08 -1.68
C GLY A 11 5.71 13.43 -2.41
N GLU A 12 6.73 13.66 -3.25
CA GLU A 12 6.78 14.83 -4.11
C GLU A 12 6.00 14.62 -5.41
N THR A 13 5.40 15.70 -5.91
CA THR A 13 4.78 15.71 -7.24
C THR A 13 5.82 15.93 -8.33
N VAL A 14 5.63 15.30 -9.48
CA VAL A 14 6.46 15.50 -10.66
C VAL A 14 5.78 16.45 -11.64
N LYS A 15 6.57 17.22 -12.39
CA LYS A 15 6.08 18.15 -13.44
C LYS A 15 4.84 18.96 -13.00
N ASP A 16 4.90 19.60 -11.85
CA ASP A 16 3.80 20.39 -11.28
C ASP A 16 2.49 19.57 -11.09
N GLY A 17 2.62 18.25 -10.88
CA GLY A 17 1.51 17.33 -10.73
C GLY A 17 0.85 16.88 -12.03
N ALA A 18 1.40 17.26 -13.20
CA ALA A 18 0.85 16.84 -14.47
C ALA A 18 0.89 15.31 -14.65
N PHE A 19 -0.08 14.79 -15.37
CA PHE A 19 -0.05 13.39 -15.80
C PHE A 19 1.10 13.19 -16.80
N LEU A 20 1.91 12.17 -16.56
CA LEU A 20 2.98 11.79 -17.47
C LEU A 20 2.45 10.76 -18.47
N GLU A 21 2.76 10.96 -19.74
CA GLU A 21 2.47 9.95 -20.75
C GLU A 21 3.22 8.64 -20.44
N PRO A 22 2.71 7.47 -20.84
CA PRO A 22 3.27 6.17 -20.45
C PRO A 22 4.77 6.04 -20.64
N LYS A 23 5.29 6.54 -21.77
CA LYS A 23 6.73 6.48 -22.06
C LYS A 23 7.59 7.32 -21.09
N GLU A 24 7.06 8.45 -20.61
CA GLU A 24 7.76 9.30 -19.64
C GLU A 24 7.62 8.73 -18.22
N ALA A 25 6.46 8.10 -17.93
CA ALA A 25 6.17 7.49 -16.65
C ALA A 25 6.96 6.21 -16.39
N ASP A 26 7.28 5.43 -17.44
CA ASP A 26 7.96 4.13 -17.34
C ASP A 26 9.23 4.15 -16.49
N ASP A 27 10.04 5.20 -16.62
CA ASP A 27 11.30 5.34 -15.90
C ASP A 27 11.13 5.51 -14.37
N TYR A 28 9.90 5.82 -13.91
CA TYR A 28 9.57 5.95 -12.48
C TYR A 28 9.14 4.64 -11.84
N PHE A 29 8.82 3.60 -12.65
CA PHE A 29 8.41 2.29 -12.16
C PHE A 29 9.59 1.33 -12.21
N PHE A 30 10.20 1.07 -11.07
CA PHE A 30 11.32 0.13 -10.98
C PHE A 30 11.38 -0.57 -9.63
N GLU A 31 12.06 -1.71 -9.62
CA GLU A 31 12.41 -2.41 -8.39
C GLU A 31 13.91 -2.53 -8.21
N THR A 32 14.33 -2.63 -6.95
CA THR A 32 15.69 -2.99 -6.58
C THR A 32 15.69 -4.03 -5.46
N GLU A 33 16.81 -4.68 -5.26
CA GLU A 33 17.06 -5.37 -3.99
C GLU A 33 17.00 -4.36 -2.84
N ILE A 34 16.81 -4.86 -1.61
CA ILE A 34 16.89 -4.01 -0.43
C ILE A 34 18.37 -3.60 -0.23
N THR A 35 18.73 -2.44 -0.74
CA THR A 35 20.08 -1.86 -0.58
C THR A 35 20.33 -1.48 0.90
N ASP A 36 21.59 -1.26 1.29
CA ASP A 36 21.88 -0.85 2.66
C ASP A 36 21.18 0.45 3.08
N PRO A 37 21.12 1.51 2.25
CA PRO A 37 20.34 2.70 2.59
C PRO A 37 18.85 2.44 2.82
N VAL A 38 18.24 1.56 2.03
CA VAL A 38 16.83 1.16 2.25
C VAL A 38 16.69 0.33 3.50
N PHE A 39 17.61 -0.61 3.74
CA PHE A 39 17.61 -1.47 4.92
C PHE A 39 17.70 -0.66 6.22
N GLU A 40 18.57 0.33 6.29
CA GLU A 40 18.68 1.21 7.47
C GLU A 40 17.40 2.00 7.77
N ARG A 41 16.54 2.25 6.76
CA ARG A 41 15.24 2.88 6.97
C ARG A 41 14.21 1.94 7.59
N ILE A 42 14.26 0.64 7.27
CA ILE A 42 13.25 -0.35 7.69
C ILE A 42 13.69 -1.18 8.91
N LYS A 43 14.98 -1.28 9.16
CA LYS A 43 15.57 -2.06 10.27
C LYS A 43 15.10 -1.54 11.63
N GLY A 44 14.62 -2.46 12.48
CA GLY A 44 14.08 -2.13 13.79
C GLY A 44 12.68 -1.48 13.75
N ARG A 45 12.11 -1.30 12.56
CA ARG A 45 10.73 -0.79 12.34
C ARG A 45 9.89 -1.87 11.68
N SER A 46 9.58 -1.74 10.37
CA SER A 46 8.85 -2.81 9.67
C SER A 46 9.64 -4.11 9.59
N PHE A 47 10.96 -4.05 9.46
CA PHE A 47 11.88 -5.18 9.57
C PHE A 47 12.38 -5.30 11.02
N LYS A 48 11.55 -5.86 11.90
CA LYS A 48 11.81 -5.98 13.34
C LYS A 48 12.99 -6.92 13.64
N GLU A 49 13.54 -6.85 14.85
CA GLU A 49 14.66 -7.68 15.27
C GLU A 49 14.36 -9.18 15.23
N ASP A 50 13.12 -9.55 15.47
CA ASP A 50 12.60 -10.93 15.40
C ASP A 50 12.06 -11.31 14.01
N CYS A 51 12.30 -10.49 13.00
CA CYS A 51 11.84 -10.75 11.63
C CYS A 51 12.49 -12.02 11.08
N THR A 52 11.65 -12.97 10.69
CA THR A 52 12.07 -14.26 10.12
C THR A 52 12.13 -14.27 8.60
N VAL A 53 11.72 -13.17 7.96
CA VAL A 53 11.78 -13.03 6.50
C VAL A 53 13.18 -12.63 6.07
N PRO A 54 13.83 -13.40 5.18
CA PRO A 54 15.16 -13.04 4.69
C PRO A 54 15.13 -11.74 3.89
N ARG A 55 16.06 -10.83 4.15
CA ARG A 55 16.17 -9.54 3.44
C ARG A 55 16.22 -9.71 1.91
N GLU A 56 16.90 -10.72 1.43
CA GLU A 56 17.08 -11.03 0.01
C GLU A 56 15.80 -11.51 -0.69
N THR A 57 14.76 -11.84 0.05
CA THR A 57 13.45 -12.16 -0.51
C THR A 57 12.58 -10.93 -0.73
N LEU A 58 12.98 -9.79 -0.17
CA LEU A 58 12.27 -8.53 -0.32
C LEU A 58 12.81 -7.71 -1.49
N ARG A 59 11.94 -6.86 -2.03
CA ARG A 59 12.24 -5.86 -3.06
C ARG A 59 11.72 -4.50 -2.65
N TYR A 60 12.49 -3.47 -2.98
CA TYR A 60 12.08 -2.09 -2.87
C TYR A 60 11.54 -1.63 -4.23
N LEU A 61 10.35 -1.06 -4.24
CA LEU A 61 9.67 -0.57 -5.43
C LEU A 61 9.54 0.94 -5.39
N ARG A 62 9.77 1.57 -6.54
CA ARG A 62 9.32 2.93 -6.84
C ARG A 62 8.16 2.88 -7.82
N VAL A 63 7.15 3.70 -7.58
CA VAL A 63 5.94 3.77 -8.38
C VAL A 63 5.50 5.22 -8.53
N LEU A 64 4.62 5.48 -9.50
CA LEU A 64 3.81 6.70 -9.53
C LEU A 64 2.40 6.37 -9.07
N HIS A 65 1.75 7.36 -8.46
CA HIS A 65 0.33 7.31 -8.17
C HIS A 65 -0.34 8.65 -8.43
N TRP A 66 -1.64 8.65 -8.66
CA TRP A 66 -2.43 9.85 -8.83
C TRP A 66 -2.88 10.36 -7.46
N GLY A 67 -2.06 11.22 -6.88
CA GLY A 67 -2.29 11.81 -5.55
C GLY A 67 -3.16 13.06 -5.61
N PRO A 68 -3.45 13.69 -4.44
CA PRO A 68 -4.27 14.90 -4.34
C PRO A 68 -3.73 16.10 -5.14
N LYS A 69 -2.42 16.12 -5.34
CA LYS A 69 -1.73 17.18 -6.11
C LYS A 69 -1.33 16.73 -7.52
N GLY A 70 -1.83 15.57 -7.97
CA GLY A 70 -1.51 14.98 -9.26
C GLY A 70 -0.45 13.88 -9.17
N THR A 71 0.38 13.73 -10.22
CA THR A 71 1.41 12.69 -10.31
C THR A 71 2.40 12.79 -9.16
N THR A 72 2.42 11.77 -8.32
CA THR A 72 3.22 11.72 -7.09
C THR A 72 4.08 10.46 -7.08
N VAL A 73 5.30 10.56 -6.58
CA VAL A 73 6.20 9.41 -6.40
C VAL A 73 5.85 8.69 -5.11
N GLY A 74 5.66 7.37 -5.23
CA GLY A 74 5.45 6.46 -4.10
C GLY A 74 6.54 5.41 -3.99
N GLU A 75 6.53 4.67 -2.87
CA GLU A 75 7.45 3.57 -2.60
C GLU A 75 6.79 2.45 -1.81
N LEU A 76 7.24 1.22 -2.05
CA LEU A 76 6.78 0.02 -1.35
C LEU A 76 7.97 -0.91 -1.08
N VAL A 77 7.82 -1.75 -0.06
CA VAL A 77 8.62 -2.96 0.10
C VAL A 77 7.69 -4.16 0.02
N CYS A 78 8.01 -5.16 -0.78
CA CYS A 78 7.21 -6.36 -0.96
C CYS A 78 8.07 -7.61 -1.15
N ASP A 79 7.48 -8.79 -1.15
CA ASP A 79 8.17 -10.02 -1.54
C ASP A 79 8.50 -10.01 -3.04
N LYS A 80 9.67 -10.55 -3.40
CA LYS A 80 10.13 -10.64 -4.78
C LYS A 80 9.20 -11.41 -5.71
N SER A 81 8.40 -12.35 -5.17
CA SER A 81 7.47 -13.15 -5.96
C SER A 81 6.30 -12.34 -6.51
N VAL A 82 5.99 -11.18 -5.90
CA VAL A 82 4.88 -10.30 -6.31
C VAL A 82 5.34 -8.94 -6.82
N SER A 83 6.64 -8.65 -6.80
CA SER A 83 7.17 -7.32 -7.11
C SER A 83 6.81 -6.84 -8.53
N GLN A 84 6.99 -7.67 -9.54
CA GLN A 84 6.65 -7.34 -10.92
C GLN A 84 5.13 -7.16 -11.11
N ALA A 85 4.33 -8.01 -10.45
CA ALA A 85 2.87 -7.88 -10.47
C ALA A 85 2.43 -6.55 -9.84
N LEU A 86 3.03 -6.16 -8.70
CA LEU A 86 2.74 -4.88 -8.06
C LEU A 86 3.15 -3.68 -8.89
N LEU A 87 4.32 -3.72 -9.54
CA LEU A 87 4.71 -2.65 -10.48
C LEU A 87 3.69 -2.49 -11.59
N ALA A 88 3.24 -3.59 -12.19
CA ALA A 88 2.21 -3.58 -13.23
C ALA A 88 0.88 -3.03 -12.72
N VAL A 89 0.44 -3.45 -11.52
CA VAL A 89 -0.77 -2.94 -10.88
C VAL A 89 -0.71 -1.43 -10.69
N PHE A 90 0.36 -0.91 -10.08
CA PHE A 90 0.48 0.53 -9.84
C PHE A 90 0.59 1.33 -11.13
N LYS A 91 1.23 0.77 -12.17
CA LYS A 91 1.28 1.39 -13.49
C LYS A 91 -0.12 1.51 -14.11
N GLU A 92 -0.92 0.44 -14.12
CA GLU A 92 -2.28 0.46 -14.64
C GLU A 92 -3.18 1.41 -13.83
N LEU A 93 -3.10 1.40 -12.49
CA LEU A 93 -3.83 2.34 -11.63
C LEU A 93 -3.45 3.80 -11.94
N TYR A 94 -2.17 4.07 -12.17
CA TYR A 94 -1.69 5.40 -12.54
C TYR A 94 -2.22 5.83 -13.91
N GLU A 95 -2.16 4.96 -14.93
CA GLU A 95 -2.66 5.22 -16.29
C GLU A 95 -4.17 5.51 -16.30
N GLU A 96 -4.95 4.83 -15.45
CA GLU A 96 -6.37 5.10 -15.25
C GLU A 96 -6.65 6.34 -14.37
N LYS A 97 -5.61 7.04 -13.90
CA LYS A 97 -5.71 8.15 -12.92
C LYS A 97 -6.51 7.78 -11.69
N TYR A 98 -6.35 6.52 -11.26
CA TYR A 98 -7.01 6.03 -10.06
C TYR A 98 -6.47 6.76 -8.82
N PRO A 99 -7.34 7.38 -7.99
CA PRO A 99 -6.87 8.21 -6.90
C PRO A 99 -6.30 7.36 -5.76
N ILE A 100 -5.03 7.57 -5.45
CA ILE A 100 -4.36 7.01 -4.27
C ILE A 100 -3.70 8.17 -3.53
N GLU A 101 -4.08 8.38 -2.28
CA GLU A 101 -3.65 9.59 -1.56
C GLU A 101 -2.15 9.58 -1.23
N LYS A 102 -1.66 8.48 -0.65
CA LYS A 102 -0.26 8.31 -0.27
C LYS A 102 0.21 6.88 -0.52
N VAL A 103 1.48 6.73 -0.88
CA VAL A 103 2.16 5.43 -1.02
C VAL A 103 3.56 5.59 -0.43
N ARG A 104 3.71 5.32 0.87
CA ARG A 104 4.95 5.49 1.63
C ARG A 104 5.26 4.23 2.42
N LEU A 105 6.54 4.00 2.72
CA LEU A 105 6.91 2.95 3.67
C LEU A 105 6.23 3.21 5.02
N ILE A 106 5.71 2.15 5.62
CA ILE A 106 5.10 2.25 6.96
C ILE A 106 6.11 2.69 8.02
N ASP A 107 7.39 2.59 7.71
CA ASP A 107 8.51 3.02 8.52
C ASP A 107 8.54 4.53 8.79
N GLU A 108 7.90 5.34 7.93
CA GLU A 108 7.68 6.76 8.17
C GLU A 108 6.70 7.03 9.32
N TYR A 109 5.98 5.99 9.74
CA TYR A 109 5.06 5.97 10.89
C TYR A 109 5.61 5.07 12.02
N ASP A 110 6.94 4.85 12.08
CA ASP A 110 7.59 3.94 13.03
C ASP A 110 7.00 2.52 13.02
N ALA A 111 6.52 2.06 11.84
CA ALA A 111 5.82 0.80 11.62
C ALA A 111 4.51 0.64 12.44
N ASP A 112 3.91 1.74 12.86
CA ASP A 112 2.59 1.78 13.48
C ASP A 112 1.50 1.72 12.41
N ASP A 113 0.82 0.56 12.29
CA ASP A 113 -0.27 0.35 11.35
C ASP A 113 -1.42 1.34 11.53
N GLU A 114 -1.81 1.60 12.78
CA GLU A 114 -2.94 2.48 13.07
C GLU A 114 -2.65 3.92 12.62
N ALA A 115 -1.44 4.41 12.91
CA ALA A 115 -1.01 5.74 12.49
C ALA A 115 -0.92 5.85 10.96
N SER A 116 -0.34 4.83 10.30
CA SER A 116 -0.22 4.79 8.84
C SER A 116 -1.59 4.77 8.16
N MET A 117 -2.50 3.90 8.60
CA MET A 117 -3.85 3.80 8.06
C MET A 117 -4.68 5.05 8.34
N ALA A 118 -4.53 5.66 9.53
CA ALA A 118 -5.23 6.90 9.89
C ALA A 118 -4.82 8.09 9.00
N ASP A 119 -3.59 8.10 8.50
CA ASP A 119 -3.08 9.07 7.52
C ASP A 119 -3.39 8.68 6.06
N ASN A 120 -4.24 7.68 5.85
CA ASN A 120 -4.63 7.14 4.54
C ASN A 120 -3.42 6.71 3.69
N ASN A 121 -2.38 6.18 4.32
CA ASN A 121 -1.18 5.71 3.65
C ASN A 121 -1.35 4.27 3.15
N SER A 122 -1.20 4.08 1.86
CA SER A 122 -1.13 2.76 1.22
C SER A 122 0.24 2.14 1.46
N SER A 123 0.30 0.90 1.94
CA SER A 123 1.55 0.23 2.30
C SER A 123 1.49 -1.28 2.11
N CYS A 124 2.65 -1.95 2.15
CA CYS A 124 2.75 -3.39 1.92
C CYS A 124 3.46 -4.10 3.08
N PHE A 125 4.79 -4.11 3.13
CA PHE A 125 5.55 -4.88 4.11
C PHE A 125 5.53 -4.26 5.50
N ASN A 126 5.13 -5.07 6.50
CA ASN A 126 5.28 -4.78 7.92
C ASN A 126 5.28 -6.10 8.71
N PHE A 127 6.42 -6.45 9.31
CA PHE A 127 6.54 -7.70 10.07
C PHE A 127 5.79 -7.60 11.40
N ARG A 128 4.62 -8.23 11.47
CA ARG A 128 3.75 -8.24 12.64
C ARG A 128 2.76 -9.40 12.64
N LYS A 129 2.22 -9.73 13.79
CA LYS A 129 1.09 -10.66 13.89
C LYS A 129 -0.23 -9.98 13.50
N VAL A 130 -1.19 -10.79 13.09
CA VAL A 130 -2.58 -10.33 12.95
C VAL A 130 -3.11 -9.92 14.32
N PRO A 131 -3.76 -8.75 14.47
CA PRO A 131 -4.30 -8.29 15.75
C PRO A 131 -5.16 -9.35 16.44
N GLY A 132 -4.79 -9.70 17.68
CA GLY A 132 -5.50 -10.68 18.51
C GLY A 132 -5.32 -12.15 18.11
N LYS A 133 -4.37 -12.46 17.21
CA LYS A 133 -4.07 -13.83 16.77
C LYS A 133 -2.58 -14.15 16.91
N ASP A 134 -2.25 -15.42 17.17
CA ASP A 134 -0.87 -15.91 17.12
C ASP A 134 -0.48 -16.40 15.71
N LYS A 135 -0.67 -15.53 14.74
CA LYS A 135 -0.39 -15.78 13.32
C LYS A 135 0.21 -14.53 12.69
N LEU A 136 1.24 -14.70 11.87
CA LEU A 136 1.79 -13.60 11.07
C LEU A 136 0.76 -13.10 10.06
N SER A 137 0.71 -11.78 9.90
CA SER A 137 -0.04 -11.13 8.81
C SER A 137 0.62 -11.43 7.46
N LEU A 138 -0.12 -11.38 6.37
CA LEU A 138 0.44 -11.43 5.02
C LEU A 138 1.33 -10.21 4.71
N HIS A 139 1.10 -9.08 5.38
CA HIS A 139 2.01 -7.94 5.35
C HIS A 139 3.41 -8.29 5.88
N SER A 140 3.50 -9.21 6.86
CA SER A 140 4.79 -9.70 7.36
C SER A 140 5.62 -10.42 6.30
N LEU A 141 4.97 -10.95 5.28
CA LEU A 141 5.59 -11.65 4.16
C LEU A 141 5.76 -10.74 2.92
N GLY A 142 5.28 -9.49 2.98
CA GLY A 142 5.27 -8.59 1.82
C GLY A 142 4.29 -9.03 0.72
N LEU A 143 3.22 -9.74 1.06
CA LEU A 143 2.25 -10.34 0.12
C LEU A 143 0.86 -9.69 0.18
N ALA A 144 0.66 -8.70 1.03
CA ALA A 144 -0.59 -7.93 1.11
C ALA A 144 -0.32 -6.43 0.96
N VAL A 145 -1.25 -5.73 0.34
CA VAL A 145 -1.18 -4.28 0.12
C VAL A 145 -2.49 -3.65 0.55
N ASP A 146 -2.41 -2.63 1.40
CA ASP A 146 -3.53 -1.79 1.75
C ASP A 146 -3.57 -0.56 0.83
N ILE A 147 -4.72 -0.30 0.21
CA ILE A 147 -4.93 0.87 -0.67
C ILE A 147 -5.95 1.81 -0.05
N ASN A 148 -5.56 3.06 0.20
CA ASN A 148 -6.42 4.08 0.83
C ASN A 148 -7.14 3.56 2.10
N PRO A 149 -6.41 3.00 3.08
CA PRO A 149 -6.98 2.20 4.17
C PRO A 149 -7.85 3.01 5.16
N PHE A 150 -7.71 4.33 5.23
CA PHE A 150 -8.59 5.17 6.04
C PHE A 150 -10.04 5.11 5.56
N TYR A 151 -10.24 5.08 4.24
CA TYR A 151 -11.55 4.98 3.61
C TYR A 151 -11.99 3.53 3.35
N ASN A 152 -11.08 2.59 3.46
CA ASN A 152 -11.31 1.16 3.20
C ASN A 152 -10.80 0.32 4.38
N PRO A 153 -11.48 0.44 5.54
CA PRO A 153 -10.99 -0.15 6.79
C PRO A 153 -11.09 -1.67 6.82
N TYR A 154 -10.22 -2.28 7.61
CA TYR A 154 -10.42 -3.64 8.09
C TYR A 154 -11.55 -3.67 9.12
N VAL A 155 -12.59 -4.44 8.86
CA VAL A 155 -13.78 -4.55 9.72
C VAL A 155 -13.93 -5.97 10.23
N ARG A 156 -14.07 -6.12 11.54
CA ARG A 156 -14.25 -7.42 12.20
C ARG A 156 -15.18 -7.33 13.41
N THR A 157 -15.77 -8.44 13.78
CA THR A 157 -16.47 -8.57 15.07
C THR A 157 -15.49 -9.07 16.11
N ASN A 158 -15.41 -8.40 17.26
CA ASN A 158 -14.56 -8.81 18.38
C ASN A 158 -15.20 -9.98 19.15
N LYS A 159 -14.53 -10.45 20.22
CA LYS A 159 -15.00 -11.59 21.04
C LYS A 159 -16.30 -11.29 21.78
N GLU A 160 -16.59 -10.03 22.04
CA GLU A 160 -17.81 -9.54 22.70
C GLU A 160 -18.97 -9.33 21.72
N GLY A 161 -18.79 -9.67 20.43
CA GLY A 161 -19.80 -9.47 19.39
C GLY A 161 -19.92 -8.03 18.88
N VAL A 162 -18.99 -7.15 19.25
CA VAL A 162 -18.98 -5.74 18.83
C VAL A 162 -18.23 -5.58 17.52
N LEU A 163 -18.83 -4.84 16.58
CA LEU A 163 -18.21 -4.51 15.31
C LEU A 163 -17.13 -3.44 15.51
N CYS A 164 -15.90 -3.76 15.11
CA CYS A 164 -14.71 -2.93 15.22
C CYS A 164 -14.09 -2.70 13.85
N CYS A 165 -13.39 -1.59 13.68
CA CYS A 165 -12.57 -1.32 12.48
C CYS A 165 -11.16 -0.87 12.85
N SER A 166 -10.25 -1.04 11.91
CA SER A 166 -8.93 -0.45 11.91
C SER A 166 -8.72 0.29 10.58
N PRO A 167 -8.30 1.55 10.62
CA PRO A 167 -8.06 2.37 11.80
C PRO A 167 -9.37 2.75 12.51
N GLU A 168 -9.29 3.06 13.81
CA GLU A 168 -10.50 3.36 14.62
C GLU A 168 -11.28 4.59 14.10
N GLY A 169 -10.56 5.59 13.59
CA GLY A 169 -11.14 6.79 12.98
C GLY A 169 -11.99 6.53 11.73
N SER A 170 -11.90 5.33 11.15
CA SER A 170 -12.63 4.93 9.92
C SER A 170 -14.05 4.44 10.15
N ARG A 171 -14.56 4.48 11.38
CA ARG A 171 -15.95 4.05 11.69
C ARG A 171 -17.00 4.60 10.75
N PRO A 172 -16.97 5.90 10.31
CA PRO A 172 -17.95 6.43 9.35
C PRO A 172 -17.95 5.73 8.00
N TYR A 173 -16.83 5.10 7.60
CA TYR A 173 -16.63 4.43 6.32
C TYR A 173 -16.96 2.93 6.35
N MET A 174 -17.34 2.39 7.51
CA MET A 174 -17.88 1.03 7.64
C MET A 174 -19.24 0.90 6.94
N ASP A 175 -20.01 2.01 6.86
CA ASP A 175 -21.26 2.06 6.08
C ASP A 175 -20.94 2.18 4.57
N ARG A 176 -20.86 1.04 3.92
CA ARG A 176 -20.51 0.93 2.50
C ARG A 176 -21.66 1.32 1.56
N GLY A 177 -22.86 1.59 2.09
CA GLY A 177 -23.99 2.15 1.31
C GLY A 177 -23.81 3.63 0.97
N ARG A 178 -22.93 4.34 1.68
CA ARG A 178 -22.64 5.76 1.47
C ARG A 178 -21.63 5.98 0.34
N LYS A 179 -21.71 7.16 -0.29
CA LYS A 179 -20.68 7.66 -1.22
C LYS A 179 -19.65 8.50 -0.44
N PHE A 180 -18.37 8.24 -0.67
CA PHE A 180 -17.25 9.00 -0.11
C PHE A 180 -16.02 8.83 -1.02
N PRO A 181 -15.01 9.73 -0.90
CA PRO A 181 -13.82 9.64 -1.73
C PRO A 181 -13.01 8.37 -1.42
N TYR A 182 -12.20 7.94 -2.36
CA TYR A 182 -11.29 6.78 -2.25
C TYR A 182 -11.96 5.44 -1.91
N LYS A 183 -13.30 5.35 -1.98
CA LYS A 183 -14.03 4.11 -1.70
C LYS A 183 -13.67 3.02 -2.72
N ILE A 184 -13.29 1.85 -2.22
CA ILE A 184 -13.10 0.63 -3.01
C ILE A 184 -14.32 -0.27 -2.80
N GLU A 185 -14.95 -0.74 -3.87
CA GLU A 185 -16.12 -1.61 -3.82
C GLU A 185 -16.07 -2.66 -4.92
N GLU A 186 -16.99 -3.61 -4.90
CA GLU A 186 -17.10 -4.63 -5.94
C GLU A 186 -17.19 -4.00 -7.34
N GLY A 187 -16.35 -4.49 -8.27
CA GLY A 187 -16.27 -3.96 -9.63
C GLY A 187 -15.43 -2.68 -9.80
N ASP A 188 -14.89 -2.14 -8.70
CA ASP A 188 -13.96 -1.00 -8.75
C ASP A 188 -12.75 -1.30 -9.64
N PRO A 189 -12.20 -0.33 -10.39
CA PRO A 189 -10.97 -0.51 -11.16
C PRO A 189 -9.82 -1.10 -10.34
N CYS A 190 -9.64 -0.66 -9.09
CA CYS A 190 -8.60 -1.19 -8.20
C CYS A 190 -8.76 -2.70 -8.01
N VAL A 191 -9.97 -3.16 -7.64
CA VAL A 191 -10.25 -4.59 -7.45
C VAL A 191 -9.99 -5.39 -8.72
N ARG A 192 -10.45 -4.90 -9.88
CA ARG A 192 -10.26 -5.59 -11.17
C ARG A 192 -8.79 -5.66 -11.57
N ILE A 193 -8.03 -4.58 -11.39
CA ILE A 193 -6.60 -4.52 -11.73
C ILE A 193 -5.81 -5.49 -10.85
N PHE A 194 -5.98 -5.42 -9.54
CA PHE A 194 -5.32 -6.34 -8.62
C PHE A 194 -5.67 -7.80 -8.93
N ALA A 195 -6.94 -8.12 -9.22
CA ALA A 195 -7.38 -9.47 -9.55
C ALA A 195 -6.73 -10.03 -10.83
N ARG A 196 -6.55 -9.18 -11.87
CA ARG A 196 -5.84 -9.59 -13.11
C ARG A 196 -4.39 -10.01 -12.85
N HIS A 197 -3.78 -9.46 -11.80
CA HIS A 197 -2.41 -9.76 -11.39
C HIS A 197 -2.33 -10.81 -10.28
N GLY A 198 -3.43 -11.52 -9.99
CA GLY A 198 -3.44 -12.67 -9.09
C GLY A 198 -3.67 -12.34 -7.62
N PHE A 199 -4.02 -11.11 -7.27
CA PHE A 199 -4.38 -10.73 -5.91
C PHE A 199 -5.86 -10.98 -5.63
N LEU A 200 -6.17 -11.23 -4.36
CA LEU A 200 -7.52 -11.39 -3.86
C LEU A 200 -7.92 -10.15 -3.05
N TRP A 201 -9.16 -9.72 -3.19
CA TRP A 201 -9.69 -8.60 -2.43
C TRP A 201 -10.24 -9.05 -1.07
N GLY A 202 -9.83 -8.39 0.01
CA GLY A 202 -10.31 -8.69 1.36
C GLY A 202 -11.79 -8.32 1.58
N GLY A 203 -12.37 -7.47 0.72
CA GLY A 203 -13.81 -7.20 0.71
C GLY A 203 -14.68 -8.43 0.42
N ASP A 204 -14.12 -9.48 -0.18
CA ASP A 204 -14.83 -10.74 -0.44
C ASP A 204 -14.82 -11.71 0.76
N TRP A 205 -14.03 -11.42 1.81
CA TRP A 205 -13.95 -12.32 2.96
C TRP A 205 -15.27 -12.42 3.71
N THR A 206 -15.53 -13.58 4.33
CA THR A 206 -16.81 -13.86 5.00
C THR A 206 -16.79 -13.60 6.52
N SER A 207 -15.65 -13.84 7.16
CA SER A 207 -15.51 -13.72 8.63
C SER A 207 -15.09 -12.31 9.11
N SER A 208 -14.56 -11.53 8.21
CA SER A 208 -14.17 -10.13 8.37
C SER A 208 -14.18 -9.49 6.99
N LYS A 209 -14.04 -8.18 6.91
CA LYS A 209 -13.89 -7.46 5.64
C LYS A 209 -12.64 -6.60 5.71
N ASP A 210 -11.89 -6.62 4.63
CA ASP A 210 -10.73 -5.74 4.41
C ASP A 210 -10.95 -5.08 3.04
N TYR A 211 -11.57 -3.89 3.09
CA TYR A 211 -12.13 -3.25 1.89
C TYR A 211 -11.09 -2.66 0.96
#